data_238066a8a57edf511e850d86458af16c
#
_entry.id   238066a8a57edf511e850d86458af16c
#
_cell.length_a   1.000
_cell.length_b   1.000
_cell.length_c   1.000
_cell.angle_alpha   90.00
_cell.angle_beta   90.00
_cell.angle_gamma   90.00
#
_symmetry.space_group_name_H-M   'P 1'
#
loop_
_entity.id
_entity.type
_entity.pdbx_description
1 polymer ?
#
loop_
_entity_poly.entity_id
_entity_poly.type
_entity_poly.pdbx_seq_one_letter_code
_entity_poly.pdbx_strand_id
1 'polypeptide(L)'
;VVCEREEQAIRAARQLKVEWKRPQVAPFPASGKLFDYMRATPPTSTSEPLVQGDPAAALAAASRVIDAEYEVPFQGHTSIGPAHALADPSDGLMTIYSNDMKAYGLRNGVARFLDMPRDKVRVVYMDGPQVYGRTAADDAGFEAAYLAKEMGRPVRVQAIYPSYIKDI
;
A
#
# COMPACT_ATOMS: atom_id res chain seq x y z
N VAL A 1 6.82 -5.80 -17.40
CA VAL A 1 6.71 -6.12 -18.83
C VAL A 1 5.47 -5.46 -19.38
N VAL A 2 5.59 -4.76 -20.54
CA VAL A 2 4.46 -4.13 -21.23
C VAL A 2 4.30 -4.83 -22.58
N CYS A 3 3.06 -5.20 -22.90
CA CYS A 3 2.70 -5.84 -24.17
C CYS A 3 1.38 -5.27 -24.68
N GLU A 4 1.06 -5.51 -25.94
CA GLU A 4 -0.21 -5.04 -26.52
C GLU A 4 -1.42 -5.81 -25.99
N ARG A 5 -1.23 -7.06 -25.56
CA ARG A 5 -2.29 -7.93 -25.03
C ARG A 5 -1.94 -8.49 -23.67
N GLU A 6 -2.94 -8.64 -22.83
CA GLU A 6 -2.80 -9.14 -21.45
C GLU A 6 -2.13 -10.53 -21.41
N GLU A 7 -2.56 -11.47 -22.21
CA GLU A 7 -2.00 -12.83 -22.20
C GLU A 7 -0.52 -12.86 -22.62
N GLN A 8 -0.10 -11.91 -23.45
CA GLN A 8 1.32 -11.76 -23.80
C GLN A 8 2.12 -11.25 -22.60
N ALA A 9 1.61 -10.25 -21.89
CA ALA A 9 2.25 -9.71 -20.70
C ALA A 9 2.39 -10.77 -19.60
N ILE A 10 1.34 -11.56 -19.36
CA ILE A 10 1.35 -12.66 -18.40
C ILE A 10 2.39 -13.73 -18.77
N ARG A 11 2.44 -14.14 -20.02
CA ARG A 11 3.43 -15.13 -20.50
C ARG A 11 4.86 -14.59 -20.39
N ALA A 12 5.07 -13.34 -20.78
CA ALA A 12 6.37 -12.70 -20.70
C ALA A 12 6.85 -12.55 -19.24
N ALA A 13 5.96 -12.12 -18.34
CA ALA A 13 6.28 -12.00 -16.92
C ALA A 13 6.71 -13.35 -16.30
N ARG A 14 6.06 -14.46 -16.68
CA ARG A 14 6.41 -15.82 -16.22
C ARG A 14 7.76 -16.32 -16.74
N GLN A 15 8.29 -15.72 -17.82
CA GLN A 15 9.58 -16.08 -18.41
C GLN A 15 10.74 -15.25 -17.87
N LEU A 16 10.46 -14.21 -17.07
CA LEU A 16 11.51 -13.41 -16.46
C LEU A 16 12.37 -14.27 -15.53
N LYS A 17 13.67 -14.20 -15.74
CA LYS A 17 14.66 -14.74 -14.80
C LYS A 17 15.08 -13.60 -13.90
N VAL A 18 14.72 -13.67 -12.62
CA VAL A 18 14.98 -12.60 -11.67
C VAL A 18 15.93 -13.13 -10.59
N GLU A 19 17.05 -12.44 -10.41
CA GLU A 19 17.95 -12.66 -9.29
C GLU A 19 17.67 -11.65 -8.19
N TRP A 20 17.31 -12.15 -7.00
CA TRP A 20 16.97 -11.31 -5.87
C TRP A 20 18.14 -11.16 -4.92
N LYS A 21 18.55 -9.94 -4.65
CA LYS A 21 19.47 -9.64 -3.56
C LYS A 21 18.68 -9.46 -2.26
N ARG A 22 18.91 -10.32 -1.30
CA ARG A 22 18.29 -10.17 0.02
C ARG A 22 18.79 -8.89 0.70
N PRO A 23 17.90 -8.11 1.33
CA PRO A 23 18.32 -6.95 2.10
C PRO A 23 19.16 -7.41 3.31
N GLN A 24 20.13 -6.60 3.72
CA GLN A 24 20.97 -6.87 4.90
C GLN A 24 20.29 -6.45 6.22
N VAL A 25 19.01 -6.16 6.20
CA VAL A 25 18.23 -5.87 7.40
C VAL A 25 17.78 -7.16 8.06
N ALA A 26 17.69 -7.15 9.38
CA ALA A 26 17.16 -8.27 10.12
C ALA A 26 15.78 -8.66 9.58
N PRO A 27 15.52 -9.95 9.37
CA PRO A 27 14.20 -10.38 8.92
C PRO A 27 13.15 -9.99 9.95
N PHE A 28 11.97 -9.64 9.49
CA PHE A 28 10.83 -9.40 10.36
C PHE A 28 10.56 -10.69 11.18
N PRO A 29 10.17 -10.60 12.44
CA PRO A 29 9.95 -11.78 13.26
C PRO A 29 8.82 -12.65 12.69
N ALA A 30 8.89 -13.95 12.91
CA ALA A 30 7.78 -14.84 12.59
C ALA A 30 6.52 -14.41 13.35
N SER A 31 5.34 -14.65 12.79
CA SER A 31 4.05 -14.20 13.35
C SER A 31 3.86 -14.55 14.82
N GLY A 32 4.27 -15.77 15.24
CA GLY A 32 4.19 -16.21 16.63
C GLY A 32 5.19 -15.54 17.59
N LYS A 33 6.10 -14.68 17.08
CA LYS A 33 7.06 -13.92 17.87
C LYS A 33 6.88 -12.42 17.76
N LEU A 34 5.83 -11.99 17.10
CA LEU A 34 5.58 -10.58 16.82
C LEU A 34 5.42 -9.75 18.10
N PHE A 35 4.60 -10.18 19.02
CA PHE A 35 4.31 -9.41 20.24
C PHE A 35 5.52 -9.38 21.18
N ASP A 36 6.27 -10.48 21.30
CA ASP A 36 7.55 -10.50 22.03
C ASP A 36 8.53 -9.51 21.45
N TYR A 37 8.65 -9.48 20.11
CA TYR A 37 9.50 -8.54 19.41
C TYR A 37 9.07 -7.09 19.64
N MET A 38 7.77 -6.78 19.57
CA MET A 38 7.25 -5.44 19.80
C MET A 38 7.54 -4.96 21.23
N ARG A 39 7.36 -5.82 22.23
CA ARG A 39 7.67 -5.49 23.65
C ARG A 39 9.16 -5.28 23.87
N ALA A 40 10.01 -6.05 23.21
CA ALA A 40 11.46 -5.93 23.34
C ALA A 40 12.07 -4.78 22.54
N THR A 41 11.34 -4.19 21.59
CA THR A 41 11.86 -3.13 20.73
C THR A 41 11.59 -1.76 21.33
N PRO A 42 12.63 -0.99 21.67
CA PRO A 42 12.44 0.37 22.21
C PRO A 42 11.71 1.27 21.20
N PRO A 43 10.81 2.15 21.64
CA PRO A 43 10.18 3.12 20.75
C PRO A 43 11.22 4.12 20.22
N THR A 44 11.13 4.47 18.95
CA THR A 44 11.99 5.48 18.32
C THR A 44 11.56 6.91 18.68
N SER A 45 10.29 7.08 19.01
CA SER A 45 9.74 8.35 19.49
C SER A 45 8.49 8.09 20.31
N THR A 46 8.24 8.96 21.27
CA THR A 46 7.01 8.98 22.09
C THR A 46 6.38 10.36 21.95
N SER A 47 5.06 10.43 21.86
CA SER A 47 4.33 11.69 21.86
C SER A 47 3.10 11.57 22.74
N GLU A 48 2.82 12.66 23.44
CA GLU A 48 1.60 12.81 24.24
C GLU A 48 0.72 13.87 23.56
N PRO A 49 -0.14 13.46 22.61
CA PRO A 49 -0.91 14.42 21.79
C PRO A 49 -1.96 15.17 22.60
N LEU A 50 -2.38 14.62 23.71
CA LEU A 50 -3.34 15.23 24.63
C LEU A 50 -3.03 14.82 26.06
N VAL A 51 -2.76 15.80 26.92
CA VAL A 51 -2.68 15.62 28.37
C VAL A 51 -3.78 16.42 29.02
N GLN A 52 -4.66 15.76 29.76
CA GLN A 52 -5.75 16.40 30.48
C GLN A 52 -5.78 15.88 31.94
N GLY A 53 -5.61 16.79 32.88
CA GLY A 53 -5.51 16.46 34.30
C GLY A 53 -4.15 15.83 34.67
N ASP A 54 -4.16 15.08 35.76
CA ASP A 54 -3.02 14.31 36.27
C ASP A 54 -3.39 12.82 36.36
N PRO A 55 -3.12 12.04 35.32
CA PRO A 55 -3.46 10.61 35.29
C PRO A 55 -2.73 9.80 36.37
N ALA A 56 -1.48 10.16 36.67
CA ALA A 56 -0.69 9.44 37.70
C ALA A 56 -1.28 9.62 39.09
N ALA A 57 -1.63 10.84 39.46
CA ALA A 57 -2.29 11.14 40.72
C ALA A 57 -3.68 10.47 40.79
N ALA A 58 -4.44 10.46 39.71
CA ALA A 58 -5.75 9.80 39.65
C ALA A 58 -5.64 8.29 39.84
N LEU A 59 -4.66 7.61 39.19
CA LEU A 59 -4.40 6.19 39.39
C LEU A 59 -3.97 5.88 40.84
N ALA A 60 -3.08 6.69 41.40
CA ALA A 60 -2.62 6.51 42.79
C ALA A 60 -3.75 6.66 43.81
N ALA A 61 -4.72 7.53 43.54
CA ALA A 61 -5.88 7.77 44.41
C ALA A 61 -7.05 6.80 44.16
N ALA A 62 -7.00 5.98 43.13
CA ALA A 62 -8.07 5.06 42.75
C ALA A 62 -8.22 3.95 43.78
N SER A 63 -9.44 3.67 44.25
CA SER A 63 -9.73 2.56 45.14
C SER A 63 -9.57 1.19 44.48
N ARG A 64 -9.58 1.14 43.17
CA ARG A 64 -9.39 -0.07 42.36
C ARG A 64 -8.78 0.31 41.00
N VAL A 65 -7.72 -0.37 40.62
CA VAL A 65 -7.10 -0.29 39.29
C VAL A 65 -7.27 -1.64 38.58
N ILE A 66 -7.60 -1.60 37.31
CA ILE A 66 -7.69 -2.78 36.44
C ILE A 66 -6.68 -2.59 35.32
N ASP A 67 -5.72 -3.50 35.23
CA ASP A 67 -4.78 -3.58 34.14
C ASP A 67 -5.23 -4.66 33.15
N ALA A 68 -5.17 -4.35 31.87
CA ALA A 68 -5.46 -5.29 30.80
C ALA A 68 -4.51 -5.07 29.60
N GLU A 69 -4.09 -6.16 29.01
CA GLU A 69 -3.27 -6.16 27.80
C GLU A 69 -4.06 -6.80 26.66
N TYR A 70 -4.01 -6.16 25.49
CA TYR A 70 -4.70 -6.63 24.31
C TYR A 70 -3.68 -6.79 23.15
N GLU A 71 -3.63 -7.98 22.57
CA GLU A 71 -2.81 -8.26 21.41
C GLU A 71 -3.68 -8.25 20.16
N VAL A 72 -3.35 -7.36 19.23
CA VAL A 72 -4.04 -7.25 17.93
C VAL A 72 -3.10 -7.75 16.84
N PRO A 73 -3.39 -8.90 16.23
CA PRO A 73 -2.55 -9.44 15.18
C PRO A 73 -2.60 -8.59 13.91
N PHE A 74 -1.68 -8.82 13.01
CA PHE A 74 -1.72 -8.21 11.69
C PHE A 74 -3.04 -8.53 11.00
N GLN A 75 -3.63 -7.49 10.42
CA GLN A 75 -4.84 -7.59 9.63
C GLN A 75 -4.58 -6.98 8.25
N GLY A 76 -4.92 -7.72 7.22
CA GLY A 76 -4.94 -7.24 5.85
C GLY A 76 -6.37 -7.21 5.31
N HIS A 77 -6.63 -6.33 4.36
CA HIS A 77 -7.93 -6.32 3.66
C HIS A 77 -8.11 -7.53 2.74
N THR A 78 -7.03 -8.23 2.43
CA THR A 78 -6.98 -9.50 1.69
C THR A 78 -7.88 -9.49 0.45
N SER A 79 -7.67 -8.49 -0.41
CA SER A 79 -8.37 -8.41 -1.69
C SER A 79 -7.96 -9.59 -2.56
N ILE A 80 -8.91 -10.45 -2.93
CA ILE A 80 -8.67 -11.63 -3.77
C ILE A 80 -8.47 -11.24 -5.23
N GLY A 81 -9.12 -10.16 -5.68
CA GLY A 81 -8.93 -9.62 -7.02
C GLY A 81 -7.61 -8.85 -7.16
N PRO A 82 -7.04 -8.82 -8.37
CA PRO A 82 -5.80 -8.10 -8.60
C PRO A 82 -5.99 -6.59 -8.43
N ALA A 83 -4.98 -5.92 -7.87
CA ALA A 83 -4.90 -4.47 -7.96
C ALA A 83 -4.64 -4.07 -9.42
N HIS A 84 -5.35 -3.06 -9.90
CA HIS A 84 -5.21 -2.62 -11.29
C HIS A 84 -5.45 -1.11 -11.42
N ALA A 85 -4.85 -0.54 -12.43
CA ALA A 85 -5.10 0.82 -12.85
C ALA A 85 -4.85 0.96 -14.36
N LEU A 86 -5.53 1.93 -14.98
CA LEU A 86 -5.24 2.39 -16.32
C LEU A 86 -4.83 3.85 -16.24
N ALA A 87 -3.72 4.21 -16.86
CA ALA A 87 -3.27 5.59 -16.97
C ALA A 87 -3.22 6.00 -18.45
N ASP A 88 -3.71 7.22 -18.71
CA ASP A 88 -3.76 7.84 -20.02
C ASP A 88 -3.07 9.20 -19.97
N PRO A 89 -1.96 9.41 -20.71
CA PRO A 89 -1.20 10.65 -20.75
C PRO A 89 -1.69 11.65 -21.79
N SER A 90 -2.89 11.47 -22.35
CA SER A 90 -3.40 12.29 -23.43
C SER A 90 -3.66 13.76 -23.03
N ASP A 91 -3.58 14.65 -23.99
CA ASP A 91 -3.92 16.09 -23.86
C ASP A 91 -3.15 16.85 -22.78
N GLY A 92 -1.94 16.39 -22.46
CA GLY A 92 -1.11 17.01 -21.42
C GLY A 92 -1.62 16.80 -20.00
N LEU A 93 -2.55 15.86 -19.82
CA LEU A 93 -3.05 15.38 -18.55
C LEU A 93 -2.60 13.93 -18.33
N MET A 94 -2.34 13.57 -17.08
CA MET A 94 -2.23 12.18 -16.67
C MET A 94 -3.55 11.79 -16.01
N THR A 95 -4.42 11.09 -16.73
CA THR A 95 -5.69 10.58 -16.18
C THR A 95 -5.51 9.14 -15.75
N ILE A 96 -5.78 8.85 -14.48
CA ILE A 96 -5.62 7.52 -13.88
C ILE A 96 -6.99 7.00 -13.48
N TYR A 97 -7.40 5.87 -14.02
CA TYR A 97 -8.59 5.14 -13.63
C TYR A 97 -8.18 4.02 -12.69
N SER A 98 -8.66 4.07 -11.46
CA SER A 98 -8.24 3.12 -10.41
C SER A 98 -9.36 2.87 -9.42
N ASN A 99 -9.36 1.71 -8.82
CA ASN A 99 -10.22 1.38 -7.68
C ASN A 99 -9.56 1.73 -6.32
N ASP A 100 -8.49 2.53 -6.33
CA ASP A 100 -7.88 3.04 -5.11
C ASP A 100 -8.83 4.03 -4.41
N MET A 101 -9.25 3.70 -3.20
CA MET A 101 -10.15 4.53 -2.40
C MET A 101 -9.50 5.84 -1.93
N LYS A 102 -8.18 5.97 -2.06
CA LYS A 102 -7.42 7.18 -1.70
C LYS A 102 -7.08 8.03 -2.92
N ALA A 103 -8.06 8.29 -3.78
CA ALA A 103 -7.88 9.00 -5.05
C ALA A 103 -7.09 10.32 -4.93
N TYR A 104 -7.32 11.10 -3.87
CA TYR A 104 -6.54 12.33 -3.63
C TYR A 104 -5.09 12.05 -3.22
N GLY A 105 -4.86 11.00 -2.45
CA GLY A 105 -3.52 10.53 -2.08
C GLY A 105 -2.74 10.09 -3.32
N LEU A 106 -3.36 9.26 -4.15
CA LEU A 106 -2.79 8.79 -5.41
C LEU A 106 -2.47 9.97 -6.34
N ARG A 107 -3.40 10.92 -6.53
CA ARG A 107 -3.16 12.13 -7.31
C ARG A 107 -1.93 12.89 -6.87
N ASN A 108 -1.85 13.20 -5.58
CA ASN A 108 -0.73 13.96 -5.02
C ASN A 108 0.60 13.19 -5.10
N GLY A 109 0.54 11.88 -4.86
CA GLY A 109 1.70 10.99 -4.95
C GLY A 109 2.24 10.92 -6.38
N VAL A 110 1.38 10.66 -7.37
CA VAL A 110 1.76 10.60 -8.79
C VAL A 110 2.31 11.93 -9.29
N ALA A 111 1.66 13.06 -8.94
CA ALA A 111 2.14 14.37 -9.32
C ALA A 111 3.59 14.59 -8.85
N ARG A 112 3.89 14.25 -7.59
CA ARG A 112 5.24 14.35 -7.02
C ARG A 112 6.21 13.35 -7.67
N PHE A 113 5.77 12.11 -7.84
CA PHE A 113 6.60 11.02 -8.37
C PHE A 113 7.03 11.26 -9.83
N LEU A 114 6.14 11.81 -10.65
CA LEU A 114 6.39 12.11 -12.06
C LEU A 114 6.89 13.53 -12.33
N ASP A 115 7.10 14.33 -11.27
CA ASP A 115 7.44 15.76 -11.38
C ASP A 115 6.46 16.51 -12.31
N MET A 116 5.17 16.33 -12.06
CA MET A 116 4.09 16.96 -12.82
C MET A 116 3.33 17.95 -11.94
N PRO A 117 2.84 19.06 -12.51
CA PRO A 117 1.90 19.92 -11.80
C PRO A 117 0.67 19.14 -11.34
N ARG A 118 0.21 19.41 -10.11
CA ARG A 118 -0.90 18.68 -9.51
C ARG A 118 -2.22 18.81 -10.30
N ASP A 119 -2.45 19.94 -10.95
CA ASP A 119 -3.60 20.19 -11.83
C ASP A 119 -3.52 19.41 -13.15
N LYS A 120 -2.35 18.87 -13.49
CA LYS A 120 -2.14 17.99 -14.64
C LYS A 120 -2.30 16.51 -14.33
N VAL A 121 -2.64 16.15 -13.11
CA VAL A 121 -2.95 14.77 -12.71
C VAL A 121 -4.39 14.66 -12.26
N ARG A 122 -5.14 13.76 -12.86
CA ARG A 122 -6.52 13.43 -12.53
C ARG A 122 -6.64 11.97 -12.15
N VAL A 123 -7.30 11.68 -11.04
CA VAL A 123 -7.66 10.31 -10.65
C VAL A 123 -9.17 10.18 -10.73
N VAL A 124 -9.62 9.17 -11.45
CA VAL A 124 -11.02 8.78 -11.58
C VAL A 124 -11.22 7.47 -10.85
N TYR A 125 -12.00 7.50 -9.78
CA TYR A 125 -12.37 6.28 -9.07
C TYR A 125 -13.29 5.44 -9.95
N MET A 126 -12.96 4.17 -10.06
CA MET A 126 -13.75 3.17 -10.76
C MET A 126 -13.99 2.00 -9.82
N ASP A 127 -15.21 1.52 -9.74
CA ASP A 127 -15.51 0.31 -9.00
C ASP A 127 -14.70 -0.85 -9.57
N GLY A 128 -14.06 -1.59 -8.68
CA GLY A 128 -13.24 -2.74 -9.01
C GLY A 128 -13.60 -3.95 -8.17
N PRO A 129 -13.10 -5.13 -8.52
CA PRO A 129 -13.36 -6.31 -7.73
C PRO A 129 -12.68 -6.18 -6.37
N GLN A 130 -13.46 -6.34 -5.31
CA GLN A 130 -12.98 -6.64 -3.97
C GLN A 130 -12.08 -5.57 -3.32
N VAL A 131 -12.57 -4.36 -3.24
CA VAL A 131 -11.99 -3.32 -2.40
C VAL A 131 -12.59 -3.43 -1.00
N TYR A 132 -11.98 -4.17 -0.11
CA TYR A 132 -12.45 -4.29 1.28
C TYR A 132 -11.88 -3.17 2.16
N GLY A 133 -11.98 -1.92 1.71
CA GLY A 133 -11.41 -0.74 2.34
C GLY A 133 -10.01 -0.37 1.85
N ARG A 134 -9.31 -1.27 1.16
CA ARG A 134 -8.03 -1.05 0.51
C ARG A 134 -7.79 -2.08 -0.58
N THR A 135 -7.09 -1.69 -1.65
CA THR A 135 -6.55 -2.64 -2.63
C THR A 135 -5.34 -3.38 -2.05
N ALA A 136 -5.03 -4.56 -2.60
CA ALA A 136 -3.88 -5.34 -2.16
C ALA A 136 -2.55 -4.61 -2.35
N ALA A 137 -2.45 -3.76 -3.39
CA ALA A 137 -1.31 -2.90 -3.66
C ALA A 137 -1.79 -1.60 -4.29
N ASP A 138 -1.52 -0.50 -3.64
CA ASP A 138 -1.83 0.84 -4.15
C ASP A 138 -0.84 1.24 -5.27
N ASP A 139 0.14 0.38 -5.57
CA ASP A 139 1.23 0.65 -6.51
C ASP A 139 0.80 0.65 -7.97
N ALA A 140 -0.28 -0.08 -8.31
CA ALA A 140 -0.74 -0.20 -9.70
C ALA A 140 -1.01 1.16 -10.36
N GLY A 141 -1.51 2.15 -9.61
CA GLY A 141 -1.73 3.51 -10.11
C GLY A 141 -0.45 4.25 -10.42
N PHE A 142 0.57 4.11 -9.58
CA PHE A 142 1.89 4.71 -9.80
C PHE A 142 2.60 4.07 -10.98
N GLU A 143 2.61 2.75 -11.04
CA GLU A 143 3.23 1.99 -12.13
C GLU A 143 2.55 2.29 -13.48
N ALA A 144 1.22 2.31 -13.53
CA ALA A 144 0.48 2.65 -14.73
C ALA A 144 0.82 4.07 -15.22
N ALA A 145 0.84 5.05 -14.31
CA ALA A 145 1.15 6.44 -14.65
C ALA A 145 2.59 6.61 -15.15
N TYR A 146 3.56 5.94 -14.50
CA TYR A 146 4.94 5.95 -14.93
C TYR A 146 5.11 5.35 -16.34
N LEU A 147 4.58 4.13 -16.53
CA LEU A 147 4.69 3.45 -17.81
C LEU A 147 3.95 4.19 -18.93
N ALA A 148 2.79 4.78 -18.65
CA ALA A 148 2.06 5.58 -19.63
C ALA A 148 2.85 6.83 -20.04
N LYS A 149 3.51 7.50 -19.09
CA LYS A 149 4.39 8.65 -19.37
C LYS A 149 5.56 8.26 -20.25
N GLU A 150 6.27 7.18 -19.91
CA GLU A 150 7.44 6.70 -20.67
C GLU A 150 7.07 6.23 -22.09
N MET A 151 5.90 5.61 -22.24
CA MET A 151 5.44 5.09 -23.52
C MET A 151 4.67 6.11 -24.37
N GLY A 152 4.27 7.25 -23.80
CA GLY A 152 3.46 8.27 -24.46
C GLY A 152 2.09 7.75 -24.94
N ARG A 153 1.52 6.74 -24.29
CA ARG A 153 0.26 6.07 -24.65
C ARG A 153 -0.42 5.47 -23.43
N PRO A 154 -1.74 5.19 -23.50
CA PRO A 154 -2.44 4.55 -22.41
C PRO A 154 -1.85 3.19 -22.02
N VAL A 155 -1.67 2.95 -20.73
CA VAL A 155 -1.16 1.70 -20.19
C VAL A 155 -2.04 1.22 -19.04
N ARG A 156 -2.43 -0.06 -19.08
CA ARG A 156 -3.08 -0.75 -17.97
C ARG A 156 -2.07 -1.62 -17.24
N VAL A 157 -2.00 -1.46 -15.94
CA VAL A 157 -1.24 -2.34 -15.05
C VAL A 157 -2.21 -3.20 -14.26
N GLN A 158 -1.89 -4.47 -14.16
CA GLN A 158 -2.58 -5.43 -13.31
C GLN A 158 -1.53 -6.20 -12.51
N ALA A 159 -1.56 -6.02 -11.21
CA ALA A 159 -0.65 -6.70 -10.30
C ALA A 159 -1.25 -8.07 -9.92
N ILE A 160 -0.58 -9.15 -10.32
CA ILE A 160 -0.97 -10.50 -9.94
C ILE A 160 -0.02 -10.97 -8.84
N TYR A 161 -0.51 -11.14 -7.64
CA TYR A 161 0.25 -11.63 -6.49
C TYR A 161 -0.14 -13.09 -6.18
N PRO A 162 0.38 -14.08 -6.90
CA PRO A 162 0.03 -15.49 -6.65
C PRO A 162 0.52 -16.00 -5.29
N SER A 163 1.49 -15.32 -4.68
CA SER A 163 2.09 -15.70 -3.39
C SER A 163 1.42 -15.06 -2.18
N TYR A 164 0.60 -14.03 -2.36
CA TYR A 164 0.03 -13.29 -1.23
C TYR A 164 -0.90 -14.12 -0.33
N ILE A 165 -1.43 -15.22 -0.85
CA ILE A 165 -2.33 -16.14 -0.14
C ILE A 165 -1.58 -17.36 0.43
N LYS A 166 -0.35 -17.62 0.00
CA LYS A 166 0.40 -18.81 0.42
C LYS A 166 1.23 -18.63 1.69
N ASP A 167 1.49 -17.37 2.08
CA ASP A 167 2.41 -17.04 3.17
C ASP A 167 1.70 -16.33 4.35
N ILE A 168 0.35 -16.39 4.42
CA ILE A 168 -0.45 -15.92 5.56
C ILE A 168 -0.80 -17.09 6.49
#